data_b6aa2bfea221897588294552f20d33af
#
_entry.id   b6aa2bfea221897588294552f20d33af
#
_cell.length_a   1.000
_cell.length_b   1.000
_cell.length_c   1.000
_cell.angle_alpha   90.00
_cell.angle_beta   90.00
_cell.angle_gamma   90.00
#
_symmetry.space_group_name_H-M   'P 1'
#
loop_
_entity.id
_entity.type
_entity.pdbx_description
1 polymer ?
#
loop_
_entity_poly.entity_id
_entity_poly.type
_entity_poly.pdbx_seq_one_letter_code
_entity_poly.pdbx_strand_id
1 'polypeptide(L)'
;MNRILIRPAAVFDGTERRDGWHVLLQGDRIAAAGPALEAPADARVLDLPNATLLPGLIDLHTHLLLQPYAERSWADQVLRDPESYRVARAVVAARKTLEAGFTTVRDLGTEGAGEADVGLRRAVDEGVIAGPRMFCVTRAIVARGTYGPTGFHSGCCVPQGGEEVDGPDSIVRTARRQIANGADWIKVYADYRFGPGGEARPTFTRDELALVVRVSRDAGVPVAAHATTEEGMRRAALAGADTIEHGNDGTPEIFALMAERGVAYVPTLAVNEALEQLRGLDSEHPAVVAKRDAFQAARRSGVTIANGSDIGPFPHGENARELELLVANGLTPAEALRAATSVAARVLRRDDLGAIRAGAAADLVAVEGDPLRQIAALRAVRAVFARGIAVRSPGPSGS
;
A
#
# COMPACT_ATOMS: atom_id res chain seq x y z
N MET A 1 4.81 -32.28 -5.47
CA MET A 1 4.76 -30.81 -5.22
C MET A 1 5.51 -30.12 -6.35
N ASN A 2 5.00 -29.02 -6.86
CA ASN A 2 5.64 -28.29 -7.97
C ASN A 2 6.92 -27.60 -7.42
N ARG A 3 8.10 -27.92 -8.00
CA ARG A 3 9.37 -27.28 -7.66
C ARG A 3 9.83 -26.46 -8.83
N ILE A 4 10.29 -25.23 -8.55
CA ILE A 4 10.82 -24.31 -9.57
C ILE A 4 12.16 -23.78 -9.07
N LEU A 5 13.23 -24.01 -9.82
CA LEU A 5 14.53 -23.37 -9.61
C LEU A 5 14.64 -22.17 -10.52
N ILE A 6 14.75 -20.97 -9.94
CA ILE A 6 14.91 -19.71 -10.65
C ILE A 6 16.39 -19.34 -10.63
N ARG A 7 16.97 -19.06 -11.81
CA ARG A 7 18.35 -18.63 -12.00
C ARG A 7 18.38 -17.23 -12.64
N PRO A 8 18.33 -16.17 -11.83
CA PRO A 8 18.39 -14.80 -12.32
C PRO A 8 19.84 -14.34 -12.50
N ALA A 9 20.05 -13.17 -13.14
CA ALA A 9 21.35 -12.48 -13.16
C ALA A 9 21.80 -12.06 -11.75
N ALA A 10 20.86 -11.58 -10.93
CA ALA A 10 21.09 -11.21 -9.55
C ALA A 10 19.80 -11.39 -8.73
N VAL A 11 19.96 -11.43 -7.42
CA VAL A 11 18.86 -11.42 -6.45
C VAL A 11 19.00 -10.19 -5.57
N PHE A 12 17.91 -9.46 -5.33
CA PHE A 12 17.79 -8.56 -4.19
C PHE A 12 17.05 -9.33 -3.09
N ASP A 13 17.70 -9.60 -1.98
CA ASP A 13 17.14 -10.51 -0.95
C ASP A 13 16.11 -9.85 -0.01
N GLY A 14 15.81 -8.57 -0.24
CA GLY A 14 14.96 -7.70 0.61
C GLY A 14 15.79 -6.73 1.44
N THR A 15 17.11 -6.89 1.47
CA THR A 15 18.06 -6.02 2.17
C THR A 15 19.19 -5.54 1.27
N GLU A 16 19.79 -6.47 0.51
CA GLU A 16 20.94 -6.20 -0.35
C GLU A 16 20.98 -7.08 -1.59
N ARG A 17 21.86 -6.75 -2.53
CA ARG A 17 22.09 -7.50 -3.75
C ARG A 17 22.93 -8.74 -3.48
N ARG A 18 22.57 -9.86 -4.11
CA ARG A 18 23.26 -11.15 -4.09
C ARG A 18 23.54 -11.61 -5.52
N ASP A 19 24.80 -11.62 -5.92
CA ASP A 19 25.19 -12.13 -7.23
C ASP A 19 25.37 -13.64 -7.19
N GLY A 20 25.02 -14.31 -8.31
CA GLY A 20 25.15 -15.76 -8.45
C GLY A 20 24.17 -16.58 -7.58
N TRP A 21 23.21 -15.95 -6.95
CA TRP A 21 22.19 -16.66 -6.18
C TRP A 21 21.12 -17.24 -7.09
N HIS A 22 20.71 -18.47 -6.76
CA HIS A 22 19.52 -19.12 -7.28
C HIS A 22 18.47 -19.23 -6.19
N VAL A 23 17.20 -19.41 -6.57
CA VAL A 23 16.08 -19.52 -5.64
C VAL A 23 15.23 -20.73 -6.01
N LEU A 24 15.08 -21.65 -5.07
CA LEU A 24 14.26 -22.86 -5.22
C LEU A 24 12.91 -22.63 -4.53
N LEU A 25 11.83 -22.71 -5.30
CA LEU A 25 10.46 -22.72 -4.80
C LEU A 25 9.97 -24.16 -4.63
N GLN A 26 9.20 -24.39 -3.56
CA GLN A 26 8.47 -25.64 -3.33
C GLN A 26 7.09 -25.34 -2.75
N GLY A 27 6.03 -25.56 -3.53
CA GLY A 27 4.70 -25.11 -3.16
C GLY A 27 4.65 -23.58 -3.02
N ASP A 28 4.10 -23.10 -1.92
CA ASP A 28 3.93 -21.67 -1.62
C ASP A 28 5.12 -21.05 -0.85
N ARG A 29 6.24 -21.78 -0.72
CA ARG A 29 7.41 -21.35 0.05
C ARG A 29 8.70 -21.37 -0.76
N ILE A 30 9.64 -20.52 -0.36
CA ILE A 30 11.04 -20.59 -0.78
C ILE A 30 11.68 -21.73 0.01
N ALA A 31 12.05 -22.81 -0.68
CA ALA A 31 12.72 -23.96 -0.06
C ALA A 31 14.20 -23.67 0.23
N ALA A 32 14.88 -22.99 -0.69
CA ALA A 32 16.27 -22.58 -0.55
C ALA A 32 16.57 -21.31 -1.38
N ALA A 33 17.50 -20.51 -0.92
CA ALA A 33 18.09 -19.41 -1.66
C ALA A 33 19.59 -19.37 -1.33
N GLY A 34 20.44 -19.21 -2.34
CA GLY A 34 21.89 -19.19 -2.13
C GLY A 34 22.66 -19.32 -3.44
N PRO A 35 24.01 -19.26 -3.38
CA PRO A 35 24.85 -19.33 -4.56
C PRO A 35 24.78 -20.72 -5.21
N ALA A 36 24.68 -20.73 -6.53
CA ALA A 36 24.83 -21.92 -7.40
C ALA A 36 24.03 -23.15 -6.95
N LEU A 37 22.78 -22.98 -6.51
CA LEU A 37 21.93 -24.12 -6.13
C LEU A 37 21.75 -25.08 -7.32
N GLU A 38 21.90 -26.36 -7.05
CA GLU A 38 21.60 -27.44 -8.02
C GLU A 38 20.09 -27.64 -8.15
N ALA A 39 19.65 -27.96 -9.36
CA ALA A 39 18.26 -28.26 -9.61
C ALA A 39 17.93 -29.67 -9.11
N PRO A 40 16.96 -29.87 -8.21
CA PRO A 40 16.40 -31.19 -7.98
C PRO A 40 15.91 -31.81 -9.29
N ALA A 41 16.01 -33.13 -9.43
CA ALA A 41 15.67 -33.84 -10.67
C ALA A 41 14.22 -33.61 -11.15
N ASP A 42 13.32 -33.30 -10.23
CA ASP A 42 11.90 -33.04 -10.46
C ASP A 42 11.58 -31.52 -10.54
N ALA A 43 12.58 -30.65 -10.48
CA ALA A 43 12.36 -29.20 -10.53
C ALA A 43 12.34 -28.68 -11.97
N ARG A 44 11.36 -27.84 -12.27
CA ARG A 44 11.40 -27.01 -13.48
C ARG A 44 12.46 -25.91 -13.30
N VAL A 45 13.37 -25.77 -14.24
CA VAL A 45 14.35 -24.68 -14.23
C VAL A 45 13.81 -23.51 -15.04
N LEU A 46 13.97 -22.29 -14.49
CA LEU A 46 13.63 -21.03 -15.13
C LEU A 46 14.89 -20.15 -15.15
N ASP A 47 15.51 -20.03 -16.29
CA ASP A 47 16.68 -19.20 -16.52
C ASP A 47 16.25 -17.76 -16.89
N LEU A 48 16.76 -16.77 -16.15
CA LEU A 48 16.47 -15.34 -16.31
C LEU A 48 17.79 -14.54 -16.33
N PRO A 49 18.64 -14.74 -17.34
CA PRO A 49 20.03 -14.25 -17.33
C PRO A 49 20.18 -12.72 -17.35
N ASN A 50 19.11 -11.98 -17.71
CA ASN A 50 19.11 -10.52 -17.77
C ASN A 50 18.20 -9.87 -16.71
N ALA A 51 17.66 -10.67 -15.78
CA ALA A 51 16.69 -10.16 -14.81
C ALA A 51 17.26 -10.16 -13.38
N THR A 52 16.83 -9.19 -12.61
CA THR A 52 16.99 -9.19 -11.16
C THR A 52 15.72 -9.76 -10.52
N LEU A 53 15.88 -10.75 -9.64
CA LEU A 53 14.80 -11.32 -8.84
C LEU A 53 14.72 -10.59 -7.49
N LEU A 54 13.50 -10.17 -7.14
CA LEU A 54 13.20 -9.47 -5.87
C LEU A 54 12.12 -10.25 -5.12
N PRO A 55 11.99 -10.03 -3.79
CA PRO A 55 10.74 -10.36 -3.09
C PRO A 55 9.58 -9.67 -3.81
N GLY A 56 8.42 -10.27 -3.81
CA GLY A 56 7.21 -9.61 -4.29
C GLY A 56 7.04 -8.26 -3.61
N LEU A 57 6.77 -7.22 -4.40
CA LEU A 57 6.64 -5.86 -3.90
C LEU A 57 5.37 -5.72 -3.05
N ILE A 58 5.44 -4.84 -2.06
CA ILE A 58 4.35 -4.56 -1.12
C ILE A 58 3.95 -3.09 -1.27
N ASP A 59 2.64 -2.85 -1.46
CA ASP A 59 2.06 -1.52 -1.45
C ASP A 59 1.14 -1.37 -0.22
N LEU A 60 1.52 -0.50 0.72
CA LEU A 60 0.82 -0.31 1.98
C LEU A 60 -0.38 0.64 1.90
N HIS A 61 -0.65 1.22 0.74
CA HIS A 61 -1.77 2.14 0.57
C HIS A 61 -2.37 1.98 -0.83
N THR A 62 -3.47 1.22 -0.90
CA THR A 62 -4.20 1.00 -2.14
C THR A 62 -5.70 1.16 -1.91
N HIS A 63 -6.43 1.40 -3.00
CA HIS A 63 -7.89 1.44 -3.07
C HIS A 63 -8.35 0.65 -4.29
N LEU A 64 -8.36 -0.68 -4.21
CA LEU A 64 -8.67 -1.55 -5.34
C LEU A 64 -10.10 -1.36 -5.88
N LEU A 65 -11.00 -0.84 -5.05
CA LEU A 65 -12.40 -0.55 -5.42
C LEU A 65 -12.61 0.83 -6.04
N LEU A 66 -11.55 1.63 -6.18
CA LEU A 66 -11.57 2.89 -6.94
C LEU A 66 -11.08 2.68 -8.37
N GLN A 67 -11.54 3.55 -9.26
CA GLN A 67 -11.01 3.74 -10.61
C GLN A 67 -10.42 5.14 -10.75
N PRO A 68 -9.53 5.37 -11.74
CA PRO A 68 -8.83 6.65 -11.89
C PRO A 68 -9.77 7.85 -11.95
N TYR A 69 -9.44 8.91 -11.21
CA TYR A 69 -10.30 10.11 -11.15
C TYR A 69 -10.35 10.88 -12.47
N ALA A 70 -9.36 10.67 -13.35
CA ALA A 70 -9.41 11.19 -14.73
C ALA A 70 -10.48 10.47 -15.58
N GLU A 71 -10.85 9.23 -15.25
CA GLU A 71 -11.93 8.47 -15.92
C GLU A 71 -13.30 8.77 -15.30
N ARG A 72 -13.34 8.86 -13.97
CA ARG A 72 -14.58 9.04 -13.21
C ARG A 72 -14.33 9.68 -11.86
N SER A 73 -15.04 10.77 -11.56
CA SER A 73 -14.88 11.49 -10.29
C SER A 73 -15.17 10.58 -9.09
N TRP A 74 -14.49 10.82 -7.96
CA TRP A 74 -14.74 10.11 -6.71
C TRP A 74 -16.22 10.17 -6.29
N ALA A 75 -16.84 11.36 -6.39
CA ALA A 75 -18.24 11.55 -6.04
C ALA A 75 -19.18 10.69 -6.91
N ASP A 76 -18.92 10.58 -8.23
CA ASP A 76 -19.71 9.72 -9.10
C ASP A 76 -19.54 8.24 -8.76
N GLN A 77 -18.33 7.82 -8.39
CA GLN A 77 -18.08 6.43 -7.97
C GLN A 77 -18.85 6.09 -6.69
N VAL A 78 -18.88 7.01 -5.71
CA VAL A 78 -19.60 6.80 -4.44
C VAL A 78 -21.11 6.87 -4.63
N LEU A 79 -21.59 7.82 -5.42
CA LEU A 79 -23.02 8.13 -5.54
C LEU A 79 -23.78 7.27 -6.57
N ARG A 80 -23.10 6.80 -7.62
CA ARG A 80 -23.76 6.26 -8.82
C ARG A 80 -23.32 4.87 -9.20
N ASP A 81 -22.12 4.43 -8.79
CA ASP A 81 -21.61 3.12 -9.16
C ASP A 81 -22.04 2.08 -8.12
N PRO A 82 -22.86 1.09 -8.50
CA PRO A 82 -23.29 0.04 -7.58
C PRO A 82 -22.06 -0.81 -7.16
N GLU A 83 -22.11 -1.33 -5.93
CA GLU A 83 -21.03 -2.13 -5.35
C GLU A 83 -20.62 -3.30 -6.26
N SER A 84 -21.59 -3.99 -6.87
CA SER A 84 -21.33 -5.11 -7.79
C SER A 84 -20.46 -4.71 -9.01
N TYR A 85 -20.68 -3.51 -9.56
CA TYR A 85 -19.85 -2.96 -10.64
C TYR A 85 -18.45 -2.64 -10.15
N ARG A 86 -18.33 -2.01 -8.97
CA ARG A 86 -17.04 -1.66 -8.37
C ARG A 86 -16.22 -2.91 -8.04
N VAL A 87 -16.86 -3.98 -7.53
CA VAL A 87 -16.21 -5.29 -7.32
C VAL A 87 -15.72 -5.89 -8.63
N ALA A 88 -16.52 -5.87 -9.70
CA ALA A 88 -16.08 -6.37 -11.01
C ALA A 88 -14.85 -5.63 -11.54
N ARG A 89 -14.78 -4.30 -11.36
CA ARG A 89 -13.59 -3.50 -11.69
C ARG A 89 -12.40 -3.82 -10.79
N ALA A 90 -12.64 -4.04 -9.50
CA ALA A 90 -11.60 -4.36 -8.53
C ALA A 90 -10.90 -5.70 -8.84
N VAL A 91 -11.60 -6.68 -9.41
CA VAL A 91 -10.98 -7.93 -9.92
C VAL A 91 -9.91 -7.62 -10.98
N VAL A 92 -10.22 -6.71 -11.90
CA VAL A 92 -9.27 -6.27 -12.95
C VAL A 92 -8.12 -5.46 -12.32
N ALA A 93 -8.43 -4.58 -11.37
CA ALA A 93 -7.45 -3.78 -10.64
C ALA A 93 -6.45 -4.67 -9.87
N ALA A 94 -6.96 -5.65 -9.12
CA ALA A 94 -6.15 -6.61 -8.37
C ALA A 94 -5.20 -7.40 -9.29
N ARG A 95 -5.70 -7.85 -10.43
CA ARG A 95 -4.87 -8.54 -11.42
C ARG A 95 -3.77 -7.65 -12.00
N LYS A 96 -4.10 -6.41 -12.40
CA LYS A 96 -3.10 -5.45 -12.91
C LYS A 96 -2.02 -5.14 -11.87
N THR A 97 -2.41 -4.92 -10.62
CA THR A 97 -1.48 -4.69 -9.49
C THR A 97 -0.55 -5.88 -9.30
N LEU A 98 -1.09 -7.11 -9.31
CA LEU A 98 -0.30 -8.33 -9.21
C LEU A 98 0.66 -8.51 -10.39
N GLU A 99 0.21 -8.31 -11.63
CA GLU A 99 1.02 -8.43 -12.85
C GLU A 99 2.13 -7.36 -12.92
N ALA A 100 1.97 -6.23 -12.22
CA ALA A 100 3.00 -5.22 -12.03
C ALA A 100 4.05 -5.60 -10.96
N GLY A 101 3.93 -6.78 -10.33
CA GLY A 101 4.90 -7.30 -9.36
C GLY A 101 4.57 -6.98 -7.90
N PHE A 102 3.44 -6.31 -7.62
CA PHE A 102 2.97 -6.06 -6.26
C PHE A 102 2.14 -7.26 -5.79
N THR A 103 2.79 -8.16 -5.09
CA THR A 103 2.18 -9.42 -4.64
C THR A 103 1.44 -9.30 -3.32
N THR A 104 1.61 -8.18 -2.62
CA THR A 104 0.93 -7.87 -1.36
C THR A 104 0.49 -6.41 -1.35
N VAL A 105 -0.74 -6.17 -0.89
CA VAL A 105 -1.31 -4.83 -0.72
C VAL A 105 -1.99 -4.68 0.62
N ARG A 106 -1.99 -3.45 1.16
CA ARG A 106 -2.90 -3.03 2.21
C ARG A 106 -3.93 -2.08 1.59
N ASP A 107 -5.18 -2.56 1.47
CA ASP A 107 -6.30 -1.78 0.95
C ASP A 107 -6.86 -0.93 2.09
N LEU A 108 -6.70 0.40 1.98
CA LEU A 108 -6.97 1.35 3.07
C LEU A 108 -8.33 2.02 2.98
N GLY A 109 -9.27 1.36 2.35
CA GLY A 109 -10.69 1.74 2.36
C GLY A 109 -11.40 1.45 1.06
N THR A 110 -12.62 0.96 1.20
CA THR A 110 -13.48 0.59 0.07
C THR A 110 -14.12 1.79 -0.62
N GLU A 111 -13.96 2.99 -0.03
CA GLU A 111 -14.47 4.24 -0.58
C GLU A 111 -15.98 4.17 -0.93
N GLY A 112 -16.77 3.65 0.02
CA GLY A 112 -18.22 3.53 -0.09
C GLY A 112 -18.73 2.22 -0.68
N ALA A 113 -17.86 1.22 -0.94
CA ALA A 113 -18.29 -0.11 -1.38
C ALA A 113 -18.39 -1.11 -0.20
N GLY A 114 -18.91 -0.68 0.92
CA GLY A 114 -19.16 -1.55 2.09
C GLY A 114 -17.90 -2.26 2.58
N GLU A 115 -17.97 -3.58 2.64
CA GLU A 115 -16.89 -4.48 3.08
C GLU A 115 -16.41 -5.38 1.93
N ALA A 116 -16.50 -4.88 0.70
CA ALA A 116 -16.18 -5.64 -0.50
C ALA A 116 -14.70 -6.04 -0.60
N ASP A 117 -13.78 -5.32 0.05
CA ASP A 117 -12.35 -5.66 0.17
C ASP A 117 -12.15 -7.01 0.87
N VAL A 118 -12.90 -7.30 1.93
CA VAL A 118 -12.85 -8.60 2.63
C VAL A 118 -13.34 -9.72 1.71
N GLY A 119 -14.38 -9.47 0.93
CA GLY A 119 -14.86 -10.41 -0.08
C GLY A 119 -13.83 -10.68 -1.18
N LEU A 120 -13.16 -9.62 -1.68
CA LEU A 120 -12.07 -9.73 -2.65
C LEU A 120 -10.88 -10.52 -2.09
N ARG A 121 -10.44 -10.22 -0.86
CA ARG A 121 -9.39 -10.97 -0.19
C ARG A 121 -9.72 -12.45 -0.14
N ARG A 122 -10.92 -12.82 0.28
CA ARG A 122 -11.37 -14.20 0.33
C ARG A 122 -11.35 -14.85 -1.06
N ALA A 123 -11.82 -14.16 -2.08
CA ALA A 123 -11.80 -14.68 -3.45
C ALA A 123 -10.37 -14.91 -3.98
N VAL A 124 -9.41 -14.06 -3.60
CA VAL A 124 -7.98 -14.24 -3.91
C VAL A 124 -7.41 -15.41 -3.13
N ASP A 125 -7.71 -15.53 -1.84
CA ASP A 125 -7.17 -16.58 -0.96
C ASP A 125 -7.67 -17.97 -1.34
N GLU A 126 -8.93 -18.08 -1.78
CA GLU A 126 -9.55 -19.31 -2.29
C GLU A 126 -9.17 -19.61 -3.76
N GLY A 127 -8.42 -18.71 -4.44
CA GLY A 127 -8.02 -18.87 -5.84
C GLY A 127 -9.15 -18.68 -6.86
N VAL A 128 -10.26 -18.08 -6.47
CA VAL A 128 -11.38 -17.76 -7.37
C VAL A 128 -10.97 -16.69 -8.39
N ILE A 129 -10.15 -15.73 -7.95
CA ILE A 129 -9.59 -14.69 -8.79
C ILE A 129 -8.07 -14.57 -8.57
N ALA A 130 -7.35 -14.09 -9.59
CA ALA A 130 -5.95 -13.71 -9.45
C ALA A 130 -5.84 -12.32 -8.82
N GLY A 131 -5.04 -12.21 -7.77
CA GLY A 131 -4.80 -10.94 -7.07
C GLY A 131 -3.65 -11.03 -6.07
N PRO A 132 -3.20 -9.90 -5.54
CA PRO A 132 -2.19 -9.85 -4.48
C PRO A 132 -2.76 -10.38 -3.16
N ARG A 133 -1.89 -10.72 -2.22
CA ARG A 133 -2.26 -10.91 -0.82
C ARG A 133 -2.79 -9.59 -0.27
N MET A 134 -3.98 -9.59 0.32
CA MET A 134 -4.64 -8.36 0.77
C MET A 134 -4.69 -8.28 2.29
N PHE A 135 -4.42 -7.07 2.81
CA PHE A 135 -4.74 -6.64 4.16
C PHE A 135 -5.82 -5.57 4.06
N CYS A 136 -6.98 -5.81 4.65
CA CYS A 136 -8.19 -5.02 4.46
C CYS A 136 -8.50 -4.17 5.68
N VAL A 137 -9.14 -3.00 5.46
CA VAL A 137 -9.63 -2.12 6.54
C VAL A 137 -11.16 -1.97 6.52
N THR A 138 -11.84 -2.46 5.49
CA THR A 138 -13.24 -2.21 5.20
C THR A 138 -13.51 -0.74 4.87
N ARG A 139 -14.08 0.04 5.75
CA ARG A 139 -14.38 1.46 5.57
C ARG A 139 -13.51 2.32 6.48
N ALA A 140 -12.96 3.40 5.96
CA ALA A 140 -12.23 4.35 6.80
C ALA A 140 -13.18 4.99 7.83
N ILE A 141 -12.75 5.11 9.09
CA ILE A 141 -13.47 5.81 10.15
C ILE A 141 -13.23 7.31 9.98
N VAL A 142 -14.31 8.07 9.85
CA VAL A 142 -14.28 9.52 9.65
C VAL A 142 -15.23 10.22 10.62
N ALA A 143 -14.89 11.45 11.02
CA ALA A 143 -15.82 12.26 11.80
C ALA A 143 -16.99 12.69 10.92
N ARG A 144 -18.20 12.72 11.48
CA ARG A 144 -19.41 13.08 10.73
C ARG A 144 -19.27 14.41 10.01
N GLY A 145 -19.69 14.43 8.73
CA GLY A 145 -19.72 15.61 7.88
C GLY A 145 -18.36 16.06 7.34
N THR A 146 -17.30 15.24 7.50
CA THR A 146 -15.96 15.61 7.04
C THR A 146 -15.57 14.96 5.71
N TYR A 147 -15.96 13.71 5.47
CA TYR A 147 -15.56 12.93 4.31
C TYR A 147 -16.76 12.32 3.60
N GLY A 148 -17.29 13.02 2.62
CA GLY A 148 -18.45 12.57 1.85
C GLY A 148 -18.70 13.46 0.64
N PRO A 149 -19.59 13.05 -0.25
CA PRO A 149 -20.05 13.91 -1.33
C PRO A 149 -20.72 15.17 -0.79
N THR A 150 -20.35 16.33 -1.35
CA THR A 150 -20.83 17.65 -0.92
C THR A 150 -21.80 18.27 -1.93
N GLY A 151 -22.47 19.38 -1.56
CA GLY A 151 -23.35 20.12 -2.42
C GLY A 151 -24.82 19.65 -2.42
N PHE A 152 -25.19 18.78 -1.50
CA PHE A 152 -26.56 18.31 -1.33
C PHE A 152 -27.31 19.09 -0.24
N HIS A 153 -28.62 19.18 -0.38
CA HIS A 153 -29.48 19.69 0.65
C HIS A 153 -29.39 18.82 1.91
N SER A 154 -29.38 19.45 3.11
CA SER A 154 -29.19 18.75 4.39
C SER A 154 -30.20 17.63 4.69
N GLY A 155 -31.36 17.61 4.04
CA GLY A 155 -32.34 16.54 4.12
C GLY A 155 -32.07 15.35 3.18
N CYS A 156 -31.05 15.42 2.34
CA CYS A 156 -30.69 14.29 1.45
C CYS A 156 -29.77 13.31 2.19
N CYS A 157 -30.17 12.04 2.22
CA CYS A 157 -29.31 10.95 2.64
C CYS A 157 -28.57 10.42 1.42
N VAL A 158 -27.25 10.61 1.37
CA VAL A 158 -26.40 10.17 0.25
C VAL A 158 -25.37 9.14 0.73
N PRO A 159 -24.94 8.21 -0.13
CA PRO A 159 -23.86 7.29 0.18
C PRO A 159 -22.59 8.03 0.61
N GLN A 160 -21.87 7.47 1.59
CA GLN A 160 -20.64 8.03 2.13
C GLN A 160 -19.44 7.17 1.74
N GLY A 161 -18.29 7.78 1.45
CA GLY A 161 -17.03 7.09 1.18
C GLY A 161 -16.47 6.38 2.39
N GLY A 162 -16.59 6.99 3.57
CA GLY A 162 -16.15 6.45 4.86
C GLY A 162 -17.29 6.00 5.76
N GLU A 163 -16.93 5.56 6.96
CA GLU A 163 -17.84 5.25 8.07
C GLU A 163 -17.88 6.43 9.04
N GLU A 164 -18.98 7.17 9.04
CA GLU A 164 -19.13 8.32 9.95
C GLU A 164 -19.35 7.91 11.40
N VAL A 165 -18.60 8.53 12.29
CA VAL A 165 -18.73 8.35 13.74
C VAL A 165 -18.85 9.69 14.48
N ASP A 166 -19.55 9.67 15.61
CA ASP A 166 -19.69 10.77 16.55
C ASP A 166 -19.51 10.28 17.99
N GLY A 167 -18.43 10.71 18.62
CA GLY A 167 -18.14 10.44 20.02
C GLY A 167 -17.77 8.99 20.34
N PRO A 168 -17.48 8.72 21.63
CA PRO A 168 -16.84 7.48 22.07
C PRO A 168 -17.64 6.20 21.75
N ASP A 169 -18.95 6.20 22.00
CA ASP A 169 -19.78 5.00 21.79
C ASP A 169 -19.85 4.59 20.32
N SER A 170 -19.94 5.59 19.43
CA SER A 170 -19.95 5.37 17.98
C SER A 170 -18.61 4.82 17.51
N ILE A 171 -17.50 5.38 17.97
CA ILE A 171 -16.13 4.93 17.69
C ILE A 171 -15.95 3.46 18.08
N VAL A 172 -16.27 3.13 19.35
CA VAL A 172 -16.10 1.75 19.86
C VAL A 172 -16.93 0.76 19.08
N ARG A 173 -18.20 1.09 18.80
CA ARG A 173 -19.11 0.23 18.02
C ARG A 173 -18.58 -0.02 16.63
N THR A 174 -18.14 1.04 15.95
CA THR A 174 -17.66 0.95 14.57
C THR A 174 -16.35 0.15 14.47
N ALA A 175 -15.35 0.45 15.30
CA ALA A 175 -14.10 -0.29 15.31
C ALA A 175 -14.32 -1.80 15.56
N ARG A 176 -15.12 -2.15 16.57
CA ARG A 176 -15.44 -3.55 16.89
C ARG A 176 -16.18 -4.25 15.75
N ARG A 177 -17.11 -3.57 15.10
CA ARG A 177 -17.84 -4.13 13.95
C ARG A 177 -16.91 -4.38 12.76
N GLN A 178 -16.05 -3.44 12.41
CA GLN A 178 -15.11 -3.61 11.31
C GLN A 178 -14.14 -4.78 11.57
N ILE A 179 -13.63 -4.90 12.80
CA ILE A 179 -12.79 -6.03 13.22
C ILE A 179 -13.56 -7.36 13.12
N ALA A 180 -14.80 -7.40 13.63
CA ALA A 180 -15.63 -8.60 13.56
C ALA A 180 -15.96 -9.01 12.12
N ASN A 181 -16.04 -8.06 11.21
CA ASN A 181 -16.30 -8.29 9.78
C ASN A 181 -15.02 -8.62 8.99
N GLY A 182 -13.87 -8.72 9.65
CA GLY A 182 -12.64 -9.21 9.07
C GLY A 182 -11.63 -8.15 8.66
N ALA A 183 -11.70 -6.94 9.19
CA ALA A 183 -10.64 -5.95 9.01
C ALA A 183 -9.33 -6.43 9.64
N ASP A 184 -8.23 -6.38 8.90
CA ASP A 184 -6.87 -6.67 9.36
C ASP A 184 -6.21 -5.45 10.00
N TRP A 185 -6.66 -4.27 9.59
CA TRP A 185 -6.25 -2.95 10.07
C TRP A 185 -7.48 -2.06 10.28
N ILE A 186 -7.36 -1.03 11.11
CA ILE A 186 -8.34 0.05 11.17
C ILE A 186 -7.74 1.28 10.48
N LYS A 187 -8.51 1.90 9.58
CA LYS A 187 -8.18 3.21 8.99
C LYS A 187 -8.99 4.31 9.65
N VAL A 188 -8.34 5.39 10.07
CA VAL A 188 -8.98 6.58 10.62
C VAL A 188 -8.46 7.84 9.94
N TYR A 189 -9.32 8.84 9.75
CA TYR A 189 -8.93 10.15 9.24
C TYR A 189 -8.72 11.11 10.40
N ALA A 190 -7.47 11.36 10.80
CA ALA A 190 -7.14 12.26 11.90
C ALA A 190 -7.41 13.73 11.57
N ASP A 191 -7.34 14.07 10.29
CA ASP A 191 -7.73 15.36 9.73
C ASP A 191 -8.39 15.20 8.36
N TYR A 192 -9.12 16.21 7.94
CA TYR A 192 -9.67 16.35 6.61
C TYR A 192 -10.18 17.77 6.42
N ARG A 193 -10.73 18.06 5.22
CA ARG A 193 -11.39 19.34 4.92
C ARG A 193 -12.57 19.52 5.87
N PHE A 194 -12.43 20.46 6.81
CA PHE A 194 -13.40 20.65 7.87
C PHE A 194 -13.52 22.16 8.21
N GLY A 195 -14.73 22.66 8.23
CA GLY A 195 -15.03 24.05 8.52
C GLY A 195 -15.34 24.90 7.27
N PRO A 196 -15.65 26.19 7.48
CA PRO A 196 -16.21 27.06 6.45
C PRO A 196 -15.32 27.30 5.23
N GLY A 197 -14.00 27.27 5.41
CA GLY A 197 -13.01 27.52 4.36
C GLY A 197 -12.61 26.30 3.55
N GLY A 198 -13.03 25.10 3.96
CA GLY A 198 -12.64 23.84 3.30
C GLY A 198 -11.16 23.49 3.48
N GLU A 199 -10.43 24.14 4.39
CA GLU A 199 -9.05 23.80 4.72
C GLU A 199 -8.99 22.47 5.49
N ALA A 200 -7.87 21.76 5.35
CA ALA A 200 -7.60 20.58 6.17
C ALA A 200 -7.41 20.99 7.64
N ARG A 201 -8.14 20.33 8.52
CA ARG A 201 -8.10 20.56 9.98
C ARG A 201 -8.28 19.23 10.70
N PRO A 202 -7.76 19.07 11.94
CA PRO A 202 -8.06 17.91 12.75
C PRO A 202 -9.57 17.69 12.92
N THR A 203 -10.01 16.47 12.64
CA THR A 203 -11.42 16.07 12.71
C THR A 203 -11.75 15.29 13.97
N PHE A 204 -10.72 14.74 14.62
CA PHE A 204 -10.81 14.05 15.91
C PHE A 204 -9.91 14.72 16.95
N THR A 205 -10.32 14.66 18.21
CA THR A 205 -9.46 14.95 19.34
C THR A 205 -8.42 13.85 19.51
N ARG A 206 -7.34 14.13 20.23
CA ARG A 206 -6.35 13.10 20.58
C ARG A 206 -6.98 11.94 21.35
N ASP A 207 -7.92 12.20 22.24
CA ASP A 207 -8.55 11.18 23.08
C ASP A 207 -9.48 10.27 22.28
N GLU A 208 -10.17 10.79 21.25
CA GLU A 208 -10.94 9.99 20.30
C GLU A 208 -10.04 9.08 19.47
N LEU A 209 -8.93 9.60 18.94
CA LEU A 209 -7.93 8.78 18.23
C LEU A 209 -7.31 7.73 19.15
N ALA A 210 -6.98 8.08 20.41
CA ALA A 210 -6.48 7.13 21.38
C ALA A 210 -7.51 6.04 21.72
N LEU A 211 -8.81 6.35 21.68
CA LEU A 211 -9.87 5.36 21.84
C LEU A 211 -9.92 4.38 20.65
N VAL A 212 -9.84 4.88 19.41
CA VAL A 212 -9.71 4.02 18.20
C VAL A 212 -8.54 3.07 18.38
N VAL A 213 -7.35 3.60 18.68
CA VAL A 213 -6.11 2.81 18.84
C VAL A 213 -6.24 1.77 19.94
N ARG A 214 -6.80 2.15 21.10
CA ARG A 214 -6.96 1.23 22.24
C ARG A 214 -7.87 0.06 21.89
N VAL A 215 -9.07 0.34 21.35
CA VAL A 215 -10.04 -0.70 20.97
C VAL A 215 -9.46 -1.66 19.92
N SER A 216 -8.73 -1.12 18.95
CA SER A 216 -8.09 -1.92 17.89
C SER A 216 -6.94 -2.76 18.45
N ARG A 217 -6.10 -2.17 19.29
CA ARG A 217 -4.94 -2.85 19.90
C ARG A 217 -5.36 -3.97 20.84
N ASP A 218 -6.46 -3.82 21.60
CA ASP A 218 -7.02 -4.87 22.45
C ASP A 218 -7.42 -6.10 21.64
N ALA A 219 -7.74 -5.92 20.35
CA ALA A 219 -8.03 -7.00 19.41
C ALA A 219 -6.78 -7.45 18.57
N GLY A 220 -5.62 -6.86 18.81
CA GLY A 220 -4.39 -7.14 18.05
C GLY A 220 -4.35 -6.50 16.67
N VAL A 221 -5.27 -5.57 16.36
CA VAL A 221 -5.43 -4.93 15.06
C VAL A 221 -4.71 -3.58 15.06
N PRO A 222 -3.76 -3.33 14.14
CA PRO A 222 -3.06 -2.06 14.02
C PRO A 222 -3.93 -0.96 13.38
N VAL A 223 -3.48 0.30 13.53
CA VAL A 223 -4.21 1.48 13.06
C VAL A 223 -3.37 2.30 12.07
N ALA A 224 -3.94 2.60 10.91
CA ALA A 224 -3.41 3.54 9.92
C ALA A 224 -4.19 4.87 9.99
N ALA A 225 -3.48 5.99 10.08
CA ALA A 225 -4.09 7.31 10.16
C ALA A 225 -3.81 8.14 8.90
N HIS A 226 -4.88 8.55 8.19
CA HIS A 226 -4.77 9.67 7.26
C HIS A 226 -4.50 10.93 8.08
N ALA A 227 -3.39 11.62 7.79
CA ALA A 227 -3.09 12.90 8.38
C ALA A 227 -2.23 13.72 7.42
N THR A 228 -2.71 14.89 7.05
CA THR A 228 -2.05 15.82 6.13
C THR A 228 -1.49 17.04 6.84
N THR A 229 -2.12 17.46 7.93
CA THR A 229 -1.71 18.62 8.72
C THR A 229 -0.75 18.23 9.84
N GLU A 230 0.12 19.16 10.25
CA GLU A 230 1.03 18.94 11.40
C GLU A 230 0.28 18.50 12.66
N GLU A 231 -0.83 19.17 12.99
CA GLU A 231 -1.62 18.84 14.21
C GLU A 231 -2.34 17.49 14.08
N GLY A 232 -2.85 17.13 12.89
CA GLY A 232 -3.43 15.81 12.65
C GLY A 232 -2.41 14.69 12.84
N MET A 233 -1.22 14.86 12.27
CA MET A 233 -0.08 13.94 12.46
C MET A 233 0.32 13.83 13.92
N ARG A 234 0.41 14.98 14.63
CA ARG A 234 0.76 15.02 16.07
C ARG A 234 -0.23 14.24 16.91
N ARG A 235 -1.53 14.47 16.70
CA ARG A 235 -2.58 13.76 17.43
C ARG A 235 -2.55 12.26 17.15
N ALA A 236 -2.40 11.85 15.89
CA ALA A 236 -2.33 10.45 15.50
C ALA A 236 -1.09 9.75 16.10
N ALA A 237 0.09 10.38 16.04
CA ALA A 237 1.32 9.85 16.62
C ALA A 237 1.23 9.71 18.13
N LEU A 238 0.72 10.73 18.84
CA LEU A 238 0.53 10.70 20.29
C LEU A 238 -0.57 9.72 20.73
N ALA A 239 -1.57 9.48 19.89
CA ALA A 239 -2.60 8.47 20.12
C ALA A 239 -2.07 7.04 19.96
N GLY A 240 -0.93 6.86 19.27
CA GLY A 240 -0.27 5.57 19.06
C GLY A 240 -0.72 4.85 17.79
N ALA A 241 -1.08 5.58 16.73
CA ALA A 241 -1.26 4.99 15.41
C ALA A 241 0.02 4.26 14.95
N ASP A 242 -0.12 3.19 14.18
CA ASP A 242 1.02 2.40 13.69
C ASP A 242 1.64 3.01 12.43
N THR A 243 0.82 3.62 11.58
CA THR A 243 1.30 4.36 10.40
C THR A 243 0.57 5.69 10.25
N ILE A 244 1.27 6.68 9.69
CA ILE A 244 0.69 7.93 9.19
C ILE A 244 0.85 7.98 7.69
N GLU A 245 -0.27 8.19 7.02
CA GLU A 245 -0.40 8.26 5.58
C GLU A 245 -0.39 9.73 5.13
N HIS A 246 0.21 10.01 3.98
CA HIS A 246 0.36 11.31 3.33
C HIS A 246 1.34 12.26 4.01
N GLY A 247 1.04 12.85 5.16
CA GLY A 247 1.93 13.74 5.90
C GLY A 247 2.37 14.98 5.11
N ASN A 248 1.45 15.65 4.41
CA ASN A 248 1.77 16.70 3.44
C ASN A 248 2.44 17.94 4.07
N ASP A 249 2.02 18.33 5.28
CA ASP A 249 2.56 19.48 6.01
C ASP A 249 3.46 19.03 7.17
N GLY A 250 4.12 17.88 7.01
CA GLY A 250 4.99 17.30 8.05
C GLY A 250 6.25 18.13 8.29
N THR A 251 6.51 18.44 9.56
CA THR A 251 7.70 19.19 10.00
C THR A 251 8.79 18.25 10.55
N PRO A 252 10.05 18.69 10.65
CA PRO A 252 11.10 17.89 11.28
C PRO A 252 10.73 17.40 12.67
N GLU A 253 10.05 18.23 13.47
CA GLU A 253 9.63 17.92 14.85
C GLU A 253 8.59 16.79 14.87
N ILE A 254 7.66 16.80 13.94
CA ILE A 254 6.63 15.74 13.82
C ILE A 254 7.26 14.42 13.39
N PHE A 255 8.15 14.44 12.39
CA PHE A 255 8.81 13.22 11.95
C PHE A 255 9.76 12.66 13.03
N ALA A 256 10.42 13.52 13.81
CA ALA A 256 11.18 13.09 14.98
C ALA A 256 10.30 12.43 16.04
N LEU A 257 9.12 13.01 16.33
CA LEU A 257 8.13 12.41 17.23
C LEU A 257 7.66 11.05 16.71
N MET A 258 7.37 10.93 15.41
CA MET A 258 6.99 9.66 14.80
C MET A 258 8.10 8.60 14.94
N ALA A 259 9.35 8.98 14.69
CA ALA A 259 10.51 8.11 14.88
C ALA A 259 10.62 7.63 16.32
N GLU A 260 10.53 8.53 17.30
CA GLU A 260 10.56 8.22 18.75
C GLU A 260 9.45 7.23 19.14
N ARG A 261 8.26 7.39 18.57
CA ARG A 261 7.08 6.57 18.86
C ARG A 261 7.00 5.28 18.04
N GLY A 262 7.93 5.05 17.11
CA GLY A 262 7.91 3.89 16.22
C GLY A 262 6.77 3.92 15.19
N VAL A 263 6.22 5.10 14.89
CA VAL A 263 5.17 5.29 13.88
C VAL A 263 5.82 5.36 12.50
N ALA A 264 5.40 4.49 11.57
CA ALA A 264 5.93 4.52 10.21
C ALA A 264 5.22 5.60 9.36
N TYR A 265 5.97 6.15 8.41
CA TYR A 265 5.50 7.13 7.44
C TYR A 265 5.29 6.48 6.07
N VAL A 266 4.09 6.66 5.51
CA VAL A 266 3.72 6.21 4.16
C VAL A 266 3.41 7.44 3.32
N PRO A 267 4.35 7.92 2.49
CA PRO A 267 4.30 9.26 1.90
C PRO A 267 3.26 9.44 0.79
N THR A 268 2.93 8.40 0.04
CA THR A 268 1.97 8.44 -1.07
C THR A 268 2.24 9.57 -2.09
N LEU A 269 3.49 9.65 -2.55
CA LEU A 269 3.92 10.69 -3.49
C LEU A 269 3.21 10.55 -4.85
N ALA A 270 2.92 9.30 -5.26
CA ALA A 270 2.31 9.02 -6.56
C ALA A 270 0.90 9.59 -6.69
N VAL A 271 0.07 9.46 -5.66
CA VAL A 271 -1.27 10.07 -5.69
C VAL A 271 -1.21 11.58 -5.63
N ASN A 272 -0.27 12.16 -4.87
CA ASN A 272 -0.10 13.62 -4.85
C ASN A 272 0.22 14.12 -6.26
N GLU A 273 1.22 13.54 -6.93
CA GLU A 273 1.56 13.89 -8.32
C GLU A 273 0.35 13.74 -9.26
N ALA A 274 -0.40 12.64 -9.17
CA ALA A 274 -1.57 12.41 -10.02
C ALA A 274 -2.67 13.45 -9.79
N LEU A 275 -2.92 13.84 -8.53
CA LEU A 275 -3.91 14.86 -8.19
C LEU A 275 -3.45 16.28 -8.56
N GLU A 276 -2.16 16.56 -8.47
CA GLU A 276 -1.54 17.81 -8.92
C GLU A 276 -1.71 17.96 -10.43
N GLN A 277 -1.38 16.90 -11.19
CA GLN A 277 -1.58 16.89 -12.65
C GLN A 277 -3.06 17.08 -13.02
N LEU A 278 -3.97 16.41 -12.34
CA LEU A 278 -5.41 16.52 -12.57
C LEU A 278 -5.93 17.94 -12.30
N ARG A 279 -5.32 18.66 -11.35
CA ARG A 279 -5.65 20.03 -10.99
C ARG A 279 -4.89 21.07 -11.82
N GLY A 280 -3.93 20.66 -12.63
CA GLY A 280 -3.06 21.54 -13.40
C GLY A 280 -2.08 22.36 -12.54
N LEU A 281 -1.65 21.80 -11.39
CA LEU A 281 -0.66 22.45 -10.52
C LEU A 281 0.76 22.22 -11.08
N ASP A 282 1.58 23.26 -11.03
CA ASP A 282 2.98 23.20 -11.40
C ASP A 282 3.89 22.88 -10.19
N SER A 283 5.18 22.64 -10.46
CA SER A 283 6.18 22.26 -9.45
C SER A 283 6.46 23.36 -8.40
N GLU A 284 6.06 24.60 -8.68
CA GLU A 284 6.24 25.76 -7.79
C GLU A 284 4.99 26.08 -6.97
N HIS A 285 3.90 25.35 -7.21
CA HIS A 285 2.68 25.52 -6.42
C HIS A 285 2.95 25.22 -4.94
N PRO A 286 2.49 26.06 -3.99
CA PRO A 286 2.83 25.91 -2.57
C PRO A 286 2.54 24.52 -2.00
N ALA A 287 1.44 23.86 -2.40
CA ALA A 287 1.11 22.52 -1.92
C ALA A 287 2.11 21.46 -2.42
N VAL A 288 2.62 21.57 -3.66
CA VAL A 288 3.63 20.68 -4.23
C VAL A 288 4.97 20.87 -3.52
N VAL A 289 5.35 22.11 -3.30
CA VAL A 289 6.58 22.45 -2.55
C VAL A 289 6.50 21.95 -1.12
N ALA A 290 5.38 22.19 -0.41
CA ALA A 290 5.19 21.73 0.96
C ALA A 290 5.33 20.18 1.08
N LYS A 291 4.71 19.43 0.16
CA LYS A 291 4.83 17.97 0.14
C LYS A 291 6.26 17.49 -0.06
N ARG A 292 6.98 18.11 -0.99
CA ARG A 292 8.39 17.81 -1.24
C ARG A 292 9.25 18.11 -0.02
N ASP A 293 9.05 19.26 0.62
CA ASP A 293 9.80 19.69 1.81
C ASP A 293 9.51 18.79 3.01
N ALA A 294 8.25 18.40 3.21
CA ALA A 294 7.86 17.42 4.23
C ALA A 294 8.57 16.06 4.02
N PHE A 295 8.64 15.57 2.78
CA PHE A 295 9.37 14.33 2.49
C PHE A 295 10.87 14.47 2.78
N GLN A 296 11.49 15.62 2.45
CA GLN A 296 12.88 15.89 2.80
C GLN A 296 13.10 15.95 4.34
N ALA A 297 12.13 16.51 5.08
CA ALA A 297 12.18 16.52 6.55
C ALA A 297 12.10 15.09 7.11
N ALA A 298 11.17 14.26 6.58
CA ALA A 298 11.05 12.84 6.96
C ALA A 298 12.37 12.06 6.75
N ARG A 299 13.01 12.23 5.58
CA ARG A 299 14.29 11.57 5.29
C ARG A 299 15.38 11.88 6.31
N ARG A 300 15.42 13.11 6.80
CA ARG A 300 16.44 13.55 7.77
C ARG A 300 16.13 13.20 9.22
N SER A 301 14.89 12.88 9.54
CA SER A 301 14.44 12.64 10.91
C SER A 301 14.70 11.23 11.43
N GLY A 302 15.02 10.27 10.55
CA GLY A 302 15.16 8.86 10.91
C GLY A 302 13.81 8.11 11.06
N VAL A 303 12.70 8.72 10.71
CA VAL A 303 11.40 8.03 10.67
C VAL A 303 11.44 6.87 9.67
N THR A 304 10.80 5.76 10.02
CA THR A 304 10.66 4.64 9.09
C THR A 304 9.77 5.03 7.91
N ILE A 305 10.34 5.11 6.71
CA ILE A 305 9.60 5.36 5.47
C ILE A 305 9.26 4.02 4.82
N ALA A 306 7.97 3.78 4.55
CA ALA A 306 7.48 2.57 3.89
C ALA A 306 6.69 2.93 2.62
N ASN A 307 6.71 2.01 1.64
CA ASN A 307 6.05 2.21 0.36
C ASN A 307 4.53 2.11 0.46
N GLY A 308 3.85 3.08 -0.11
CA GLY A 308 2.40 3.07 -0.32
C GLY A 308 2.03 4.16 -1.31
N SER A 309 1.37 3.78 -2.40
CA SER A 309 1.16 4.63 -3.56
C SER A 309 -0.14 5.43 -3.53
N ASP A 310 -1.12 4.96 -2.75
CA ASP A 310 -2.51 5.43 -2.75
C ASP A 310 -3.15 5.30 -4.15
N ILE A 311 -2.87 4.14 -4.79
CA ILE A 311 -3.41 3.81 -6.10
C ILE A 311 -4.92 3.54 -6.03
N GLY A 312 -5.60 3.97 -7.07
CA GLY A 312 -7.04 3.99 -7.21
C GLY A 312 -7.45 5.30 -7.88
N PRO A 313 -7.05 6.48 -7.32
CA PRO A 313 -7.17 7.77 -8.01
C PRO A 313 -6.40 7.85 -9.34
N PHE A 314 -5.40 7.03 -9.54
CA PHE A 314 -4.64 6.85 -10.79
C PHE A 314 -4.60 5.37 -11.20
N PRO A 315 -4.18 5.02 -12.45
CA PRO A 315 -4.37 3.67 -13.01
C PRO A 315 -3.68 2.56 -12.22
N HIS A 316 -4.43 1.50 -11.89
CA HIS A 316 -3.89 0.28 -11.29
C HIS A 316 -2.85 -0.38 -12.20
N GLY A 317 -1.75 -0.86 -11.60
CA GLY A 317 -0.57 -1.38 -12.28
C GLY A 317 0.57 -0.35 -12.37
N GLU A 318 0.30 0.93 -12.04
CA GLU A 318 1.31 1.99 -12.00
C GLU A 318 1.94 2.18 -10.60
N ASN A 319 1.76 1.24 -9.69
CA ASN A 319 2.27 1.29 -8.31
C ASN A 319 3.78 1.57 -8.22
N ALA A 320 4.58 1.15 -9.21
CA ALA A 320 6.02 1.41 -9.26
C ALA A 320 6.36 2.92 -9.32
N ARG A 321 5.38 3.77 -9.70
CA ARG A 321 5.55 5.23 -9.70
C ARG A 321 5.92 5.75 -8.33
N GLU A 322 5.40 5.19 -7.25
CA GLU A 322 5.78 5.59 -5.89
C GLU A 322 7.27 5.38 -5.65
N LEU A 323 7.83 4.22 -6.03
CA LEU A 323 9.26 3.95 -5.85
C LEU A 323 10.13 4.89 -6.71
N GLU A 324 9.69 5.21 -7.93
CA GLU A 324 10.37 6.18 -8.78
C GLU A 324 10.41 7.57 -8.11
N LEU A 325 9.30 8.00 -7.52
CA LEU A 325 9.19 9.28 -6.82
C LEU A 325 9.97 9.29 -5.50
N LEU A 326 9.99 8.18 -4.75
CA LEU A 326 10.85 8.04 -3.58
C LEU A 326 12.33 8.28 -3.94
N VAL A 327 12.78 7.70 -5.06
CA VAL A 327 14.16 7.90 -5.55
C VAL A 327 14.37 9.31 -6.08
N ALA A 328 13.44 9.84 -6.88
CA ALA A 328 13.52 11.20 -7.41
C ALA A 328 13.58 12.26 -6.28
N ASN A 329 12.95 11.96 -5.14
CA ASN A 329 12.99 12.80 -3.93
C ASN A 329 14.12 12.43 -2.97
N GLY A 330 15.07 11.58 -3.38
CA GLY A 330 16.39 11.42 -2.77
C GLY A 330 16.62 10.18 -1.91
N LEU A 331 15.72 9.18 -1.91
CA LEU A 331 16.12 7.84 -1.45
C LEU A 331 17.05 7.21 -2.51
N THR A 332 17.97 6.39 -2.05
CA THR A 332 18.68 5.49 -2.97
C THR A 332 17.73 4.42 -3.49
N PRO A 333 17.96 3.84 -4.69
CA PRO A 333 17.15 2.72 -5.17
C PRO A 333 17.06 1.56 -4.18
N ALA A 334 18.13 1.27 -3.46
CA ALA A 334 18.15 0.23 -2.42
C ALA A 334 17.21 0.56 -1.23
N GLU A 335 17.15 1.82 -0.81
CA GLU A 335 16.21 2.26 0.24
C GLU A 335 14.76 2.16 -0.23
N ALA A 336 14.47 2.61 -1.47
CA ALA A 336 13.13 2.49 -2.05
C ALA A 336 12.69 1.03 -2.19
N LEU A 337 13.58 0.13 -2.64
CA LEU A 337 13.29 -1.31 -2.69
C LEU A 337 13.04 -1.91 -1.30
N ARG A 338 13.82 -1.53 -0.29
CA ARG A 338 13.56 -1.95 1.09
C ARG A 338 12.22 -1.41 1.60
N ALA A 339 11.86 -0.16 1.28
CA ALA A 339 10.57 0.43 1.64
C ALA A 339 9.39 -0.38 1.10
N ALA A 340 9.53 -0.99 -0.09
CA ALA A 340 8.50 -1.82 -0.74
C ALA A 340 8.66 -3.33 -0.47
N THR A 341 9.60 -3.76 0.35
CA THR A 341 9.85 -5.17 0.66
C THR A 341 9.99 -5.38 2.17
N SER A 342 11.21 -5.46 2.69
CA SER A 342 11.47 -5.81 4.09
C SER A 342 10.92 -4.79 5.10
N VAL A 343 10.90 -3.50 4.78
CA VAL A 343 10.32 -2.46 5.64
C VAL A 343 8.80 -2.57 5.65
N ALA A 344 8.17 -2.66 4.47
CA ALA A 344 6.72 -2.81 4.38
C ALA A 344 6.23 -4.10 5.06
N ALA A 345 6.97 -5.21 4.93
CA ALA A 345 6.67 -6.48 5.61
C ALA A 345 6.68 -6.32 7.14
N ARG A 346 7.66 -5.59 7.69
CA ARG A 346 7.70 -5.28 9.13
C ARG A 346 6.53 -4.43 9.58
N VAL A 347 6.14 -3.43 8.78
CA VAL A 347 4.93 -2.61 9.05
C VAL A 347 3.69 -3.50 9.10
N LEU A 348 3.56 -4.47 8.17
CA LEU A 348 2.47 -5.45 8.18
C LEU A 348 2.61 -6.51 9.29
N ARG A 349 3.71 -6.51 10.07
CA ARG A 349 4.01 -7.53 11.09
C ARG A 349 4.06 -8.95 10.50
N ARG A 350 4.68 -9.08 9.31
CA ARG A 350 4.78 -10.33 8.55
C ARG A 350 6.24 -10.67 8.27
N ASP A 351 6.77 -11.58 9.06
CA ASP A 351 8.16 -12.04 8.95
C ASP A 351 8.41 -12.95 7.74
N ASP A 352 7.36 -13.53 7.18
CA ASP A 352 7.43 -14.41 6.02
C ASP A 352 7.34 -13.69 4.67
N LEU A 353 7.16 -12.36 4.65
CA LEU A 353 7.08 -11.53 3.44
C LEU A 353 8.33 -10.63 3.28
N GLY A 354 8.50 -10.08 2.09
CA GLY A 354 9.48 -9.03 1.80
C GLY A 354 10.95 -9.47 1.84
N ALA A 355 11.23 -10.78 1.85
CA ALA A 355 12.59 -11.32 1.87
C ALA A 355 12.72 -12.59 1.03
N ILE A 356 13.88 -12.79 0.38
CA ILE A 356 14.25 -14.04 -0.30
C ILE A 356 15.15 -14.85 0.64
N ARG A 357 14.54 -15.74 1.40
CA ARG A 357 15.21 -16.69 2.30
C ARG A 357 14.40 -17.97 2.46
N ALA A 358 15.04 -19.05 2.87
CA ALA A 358 14.34 -20.30 3.16
C ALA A 358 13.21 -20.08 4.17
N GLY A 359 12.05 -20.68 3.92
CA GLY A 359 10.83 -20.59 4.72
C GLY A 359 9.96 -19.35 4.43
N ALA A 360 10.45 -18.34 3.72
CA ALA A 360 9.65 -17.19 3.31
C ALA A 360 8.60 -17.60 2.26
N ALA A 361 7.56 -16.77 2.12
CA ALA A 361 6.54 -16.95 1.10
C ALA A 361 7.16 -16.88 -0.30
N ALA A 362 6.69 -17.73 -1.20
CA ALA A 362 7.11 -17.74 -2.59
C ALA A 362 6.37 -16.65 -3.40
N ASP A 363 6.45 -15.41 -2.91
CA ASP A 363 5.94 -14.20 -3.53
C ASP A 363 7.15 -13.44 -4.09
N LEU A 364 7.34 -13.46 -5.42
CA LEU A 364 8.54 -12.96 -6.07
C LEU A 364 8.20 -12.19 -7.35
N VAL A 365 9.05 -11.23 -7.69
CA VAL A 365 9.02 -10.56 -8.99
C VAL A 365 10.41 -10.55 -9.63
N ALA A 366 10.49 -10.91 -10.90
CA ALA A 366 11.69 -10.75 -11.72
C ALA A 366 11.49 -9.59 -12.70
N VAL A 367 12.42 -8.66 -12.72
CA VAL A 367 12.40 -7.50 -13.62
C VAL A 367 13.63 -7.52 -14.53
N GLU A 368 13.47 -7.08 -15.78
CA GLU A 368 14.59 -6.92 -16.72
C GLU A 368 15.55 -5.84 -16.22
N GLY A 369 16.85 -6.13 -16.22
CA GLY A 369 17.89 -5.19 -15.77
C GLY A 369 18.07 -5.16 -14.24
N ASP A 370 18.56 -4.03 -13.74
CA ASP A 370 18.98 -3.85 -12.35
C ASP A 370 18.27 -2.65 -11.70
N PRO A 371 17.22 -2.87 -10.89
CA PRO A 371 16.49 -1.80 -10.23
C PRO A 371 17.30 -1.11 -9.12
N LEU A 372 18.40 -1.70 -8.65
CA LEU A 372 19.33 -1.05 -7.71
C LEU A 372 20.18 0.02 -8.38
N ARG A 373 20.32 -0.04 -9.71
CA ARG A 373 20.98 0.99 -10.53
C ARG A 373 19.99 1.98 -11.11
N GLN A 374 18.85 1.46 -11.60
CA GLN A 374 17.83 2.25 -12.26
C GLN A 374 16.45 1.76 -11.80
N ILE A 375 15.84 2.49 -10.88
CA ILE A 375 14.58 2.07 -10.25
C ILE A 375 13.45 1.86 -11.28
N ALA A 376 13.44 2.58 -12.40
CA ALA A 376 12.47 2.41 -13.48
C ALA A 376 12.49 1.01 -14.12
N ALA A 377 13.54 0.20 -13.91
CA ALA A 377 13.56 -1.21 -14.32
C ALA A 377 12.41 -2.02 -13.69
N LEU A 378 11.82 -1.55 -12.59
CA LEU A 378 10.64 -2.17 -11.98
C LEU A 378 9.44 -2.25 -12.93
N ARG A 379 9.36 -1.40 -13.96
CA ARG A 379 8.30 -1.45 -14.99
C ARG A 379 8.48 -2.59 -15.99
N ALA A 380 9.67 -3.13 -16.09
CA ALA A 380 10.01 -4.19 -17.05
C ALA A 380 9.85 -5.59 -16.43
N VAL A 381 8.63 -5.89 -15.90
CA VAL A 381 8.34 -7.16 -15.24
C VAL A 381 8.42 -8.34 -16.21
N ARG A 382 9.25 -9.34 -15.90
CA ARG A 382 9.47 -10.57 -16.68
C ARG A 382 8.70 -11.76 -16.13
N ALA A 383 8.66 -11.91 -14.82
CA ALA A 383 7.91 -12.97 -14.15
C ALA A 383 7.37 -12.48 -12.79
N VAL A 384 6.22 -13.00 -12.42
CA VAL A 384 5.62 -12.79 -11.10
C VAL A 384 5.20 -14.13 -10.54
N PHE A 385 5.60 -14.41 -9.32
CA PHE A 385 5.14 -15.57 -8.55
C PHE A 385 4.36 -15.06 -7.33
N ALA A 386 3.17 -15.57 -7.17
CA ALA A 386 2.35 -15.35 -6.00
C ALA A 386 1.97 -16.70 -5.40
N ARG A 387 2.26 -16.89 -4.12
CA ARG A 387 2.06 -18.19 -3.43
C ARG A 387 2.71 -19.36 -4.19
N GLY A 388 3.87 -19.12 -4.81
CA GLY A 388 4.62 -20.10 -5.61
C GLY A 388 4.03 -20.46 -6.97
N ILE A 389 2.93 -19.78 -7.35
CA ILE A 389 2.29 -19.95 -8.67
C ILE A 389 2.78 -18.84 -9.59
N ALA A 390 3.25 -19.20 -10.78
CA ALA A 390 3.61 -18.23 -11.80
C ALA A 390 2.35 -17.57 -12.36
N VAL A 391 2.14 -16.30 -12.02
CA VAL A 391 1.03 -15.46 -12.52
C VAL A 391 1.39 -14.84 -13.86
N ARG A 392 2.64 -14.44 -13.98
CA ARG A 392 3.25 -13.95 -15.22
C ARG A 392 4.52 -14.75 -15.45
N SER A 393 4.63 -15.37 -16.63
CA SER A 393 5.85 -16.09 -17.05
C SER A 393 6.47 -15.36 -18.23
N PRO A 394 7.80 -15.42 -18.38
CA PRO A 394 8.44 -14.98 -19.63
C PRO A 394 7.76 -15.73 -20.77
N GLY A 395 7.40 -15.01 -21.83
CA GLY A 395 7.02 -15.68 -23.07
C GLY A 395 8.13 -16.65 -23.51
N PRO A 396 7.83 -17.66 -24.33
CA PRO A 396 8.88 -18.52 -24.89
C PRO A 396 9.95 -17.60 -25.46
N SER A 397 11.20 -17.80 -25.01
CA SER A 397 12.35 -17.11 -25.58
C SER A 397 12.29 -17.32 -27.10
N GLY A 398 12.02 -16.24 -27.83
CA GLY A 398 12.03 -16.28 -29.28
C GLY A 398 13.37 -16.87 -29.73
N SER A 399 13.27 -18.00 -30.39
CA SER A 399 14.37 -18.65 -31.14
C SER A 399 14.84 -17.75 -32.28
#